data_5c6166b3fc97e424bc3c6134eefb505a
#
_entry.id   5c6166b3fc97e424bc3c6134eefb505a
#
_cell.length_a   1.000
_cell.length_b   1.000
_cell.length_c   1.000
_cell.angle_alpha   90.00
_cell.angle_beta   90.00
_cell.angle_gamma   90.00
#
_symmetry.space_group_name_H-M   'P 1'
#
loop_
_entity.id
_entity.type
_entity.pdbx_description
1 polymer ?
#
loop_
_entity_poly.entity_id
_entity_poly.type
_entity_poly.pdbx_seq_one_letter_code
_entity_poly.pdbx_strand_id
1 'polypeptide(L)'
;MNLHEYQAKQLFARYGVPVPQGEVATTPAQAAAAADRLGGDLWVVKAQVHAGGRGKAGGVKLARTRDEVRDAAAAMLGSRLTTRQTGAEGLPINQVFVEVGSQIDRELYLSLLVDRGSERIAIMASQDGGMDIEEVAEKTPERILTVSINPAAGLMPYQARQLGFALGLDSGQLKQFIALAQNLYRLFDECDASLLEINPLIVNADGNLLALDAKINIEDNALFRQPDLQAQRDPSQEDQMERSAAEHDLNYVSLDGSIACMVNGAGLAMATMDLIKLHGGEPANFLDVGGGATPERVAAAFKLILSNPSVKAILVNIFGGIVRCDDIAQGIIQAIREIGVSVPVVVRLEGTNVEQGKALLAESGMDITTADDLTDAAQKAVGAV
;
A
#
# COMPACT_ATOMS: atom_id res chain seq x y z
N MET A 1 -4.55 -2.94 3.50
CA MET A 1 -4.36 -4.21 2.75
C MET A 1 -4.77 -4.00 1.30
N ASN A 2 -3.93 -4.40 0.34
CA ASN A 2 -4.23 -4.30 -1.09
C ASN A 2 -4.87 -5.59 -1.60
N LEU A 3 -5.82 -5.47 -2.52
CA LEU A 3 -6.38 -6.61 -3.24
C LEU A 3 -5.73 -6.75 -4.62
N HIS A 4 -5.58 -8.01 -5.10
CA HIS A 4 -5.29 -8.24 -6.51
C HIS A 4 -6.46 -7.78 -7.39
N GLU A 5 -6.20 -7.45 -8.65
CA GLU A 5 -7.23 -7.02 -9.59
C GLU A 5 -8.40 -8.01 -9.69
N TYR A 6 -8.10 -9.32 -9.76
CA TYR A 6 -9.16 -10.33 -9.86
C TYR A 6 -10.04 -10.38 -8.61
N GLN A 7 -9.47 -10.19 -7.40
CA GLN A 7 -10.21 -10.11 -6.14
C GLN A 7 -11.09 -8.86 -6.11
N ALA A 8 -10.53 -7.72 -6.52
CA ALA A 8 -11.27 -6.46 -6.63
C ALA A 8 -12.44 -6.58 -7.63
N LYS A 9 -12.25 -7.22 -8.79
CA LYS A 9 -13.31 -7.48 -9.78
C LYS A 9 -14.37 -8.45 -9.27
N GLN A 10 -14.00 -9.47 -8.53
CA GLN A 10 -14.97 -10.35 -7.87
C GLN A 10 -15.82 -9.59 -6.86
N LEU A 11 -15.21 -8.65 -6.14
CA LEU A 11 -15.93 -7.79 -5.22
C LEU A 11 -16.86 -6.84 -6.00
N PHE A 12 -16.40 -6.22 -7.07
CA PHE A 12 -17.23 -5.41 -7.96
C PHE A 12 -18.45 -6.16 -8.44
N ALA A 13 -18.28 -7.38 -8.96
CA ALA A 13 -19.38 -8.20 -9.44
C ALA A 13 -20.41 -8.51 -8.33
N ARG A 14 -19.97 -8.80 -7.10
CA ARG A 14 -20.87 -9.01 -5.95
C ARG A 14 -21.72 -7.78 -5.63
N TYR A 15 -21.19 -6.59 -5.84
CA TYR A 15 -21.91 -5.32 -5.64
C TYR A 15 -22.66 -4.85 -6.89
N GLY A 16 -22.69 -5.64 -7.97
CA GLY A 16 -23.40 -5.32 -9.21
C GLY A 16 -22.72 -4.25 -10.08
N VAL A 17 -21.41 -4.10 -9.94
CA VAL A 17 -20.58 -3.29 -10.84
C VAL A 17 -20.15 -4.18 -12.02
N PRO A 18 -20.43 -3.78 -13.28
CA PRO A 18 -20.08 -4.58 -14.45
C PRO A 18 -18.57 -4.70 -14.63
N VAL A 19 -18.10 -5.94 -14.79
CA VAL A 19 -16.69 -6.29 -15.07
C VAL A 19 -16.62 -7.31 -16.20
N PRO A 20 -15.54 -7.37 -16.98
CA PRO A 20 -15.32 -8.46 -17.92
C PRO A 20 -15.25 -9.81 -17.22
N GLN A 21 -15.67 -10.87 -17.90
CA GLN A 21 -15.49 -12.23 -17.40
C GLN A 21 -14.00 -12.62 -17.43
N GLY A 22 -13.54 -13.26 -16.36
CA GLY A 22 -12.15 -13.68 -16.27
C GLY A 22 -11.91 -14.74 -15.20
N GLU A 23 -10.77 -15.40 -15.30
CA GLU A 23 -10.34 -16.46 -14.39
C GLU A 23 -8.87 -16.29 -14.02
N VAL A 24 -8.53 -16.57 -12.75
CA VAL A 24 -7.15 -16.58 -12.27
C VAL A 24 -6.48 -17.91 -12.62
N ALA A 25 -5.18 -17.85 -12.97
CA ALA A 25 -4.36 -19.01 -13.24
C ALA A 25 -2.98 -18.89 -12.60
N THR A 26 -2.48 -19.97 -12.02
CA THR A 26 -1.15 -20.09 -11.40
C THR A 26 -0.18 -20.90 -12.25
N THR A 27 -0.66 -21.49 -13.36
CA THR A 27 0.17 -22.19 -14.34
C THR A 27 -0.24 -21.83 -15.78
N PRO A 28 0.67 -21.92 -16.74
CA PRO A 28 0.35 -21.66 -18.16
C PRO A 28 -0.76 -22.59 -18.70
N ALA A 29 -0.82 -23.84 -18.23
CA ALA A 29 -1.87 -24.78 -18.61
C ALA A 29 -3.25 -24.37 -18.09
N GLN A 30 -3.33 -23.87 -16.86
CA GLN A 30 -4.57 -23.30 -16.29
C GLN A 30 -5.02 -22.06 -17.05
N ALA A 31 -4.08 -21.17 -17.46
CA ALA A 31 -4.41 -19.99 -18.24
C ALA A 31 -5.01 -20.36 -19.62
N ALA A 32 -4.43 -21.33 -20.32
CA ALA A 32 -4.98 -21.85 -21.57
C ALA A 32 -6.38 -22.49 -21.38
N ALA A 33 -6.57 -23.26 -20.30
CA ALA A 33 -7.87 -23.85 -19.97
C ALA A 33 -8.92 -22.78 -19.57
N ALA A 34 -8.50 -21.69 -18.94
CA ALA A 34 -9.37 -20.55 -18.65
C ALA A 34 -9.89 -19.90 -19.95
N ALA A 35 -9.02 -19.68 -20.94
CA ALA A 35 -9.43 -19.16 -22.24
C ALA A 35 -10.47 -20.06 -22.92
N ASP A 36 -10.31 -21.40 -22.87
CA ASP A 36 -11.29 -22.36 -23.41
C ASP A 36 -12.67 -22.22 -22.74
N ARG A 37 -12.70 -22.05 -21.40
CA ARG A 37 -13.97 -21.89 -20.64
C ARG A 37 -14.63 -20.54 -20.85
N LEU A 38 -13.83 -19.48 -20.92
CA LEU A 38 -14.32 -18.11 -21.15
C LEU A 38 -14.89 -17.93 -22.55
N GLY A 39 -14.38 -18.69 -23.53
CA GLY A 39 -14.76 -18.53 -24.94
C GLY A 39 -14.29 -17.21 -25.54
N GLY A 40 -14.79 -16.91 -26.75
CA GLY A 40 -14.40 -15.68 -27.46
C GLY A 40 -13.18 -15.88 -28.35
N ASP A 41 -12.68 -14.79 -28.92
CA ASP A 41 -11.58 -14.74 -29.90
C ASP A 41 -10.48 -13.76 -29.52
N LEU A 42 -10.63 -13.09 -28.38
CA LEU A 42 -9.66 -12.15 -27.82
C LEU A 42 -9.64 -12.29 -26.30
N TRP A 43 -8.47 -12.49 -25.75
CA TRP A 43 -8.23 -12.50 -24.30
C TRP A 43 -7.14 -11.51 -23.91
N VAL A 44 -7.19 -11.08 -22.64
CA VAL A 44 -6.14 -10.28 -22.02
C VAL A 44 -5.55 -11.08 -20.87
N VAL A 45 -4.25 -11.33 -20.91
CA VAL A 45 -3.50 -11.96 -19.82
C VAL A 45 -2.83 -10.87 -18.99
N LYS A 46 -3.20 -10.78 -17.70
CA LYS A 46 -2.78 -9.71 -16.80
C LYS A 46 -2.02 -10.26 -15.61
N ALA A 47 -0.77 -9.85 -15.41
CA ALA A 47 0.00 -10.17 -14.21
C ALA A 47 -0.72 -9.63 -12.96
N GLN A 48 -0.80 -10.44 -11.92
CA GLN A 48 -1.43 -10.05 -10.66
C GLN A 48 -0.35 -9.64 -9.66
N VAL A 49 -0.18 -8.33 -9.50
CA VAL A 49 0.74 -7.69 -8.54
C VAL A 49 0.05 -6.48 -7.91
N HIS A 50 0.44 -6.13 -6.69
CA HIS A 50 -0.10 -4.98 -5.95
C HIS A 50 0.52 -3.64 -6.39
N ALA A 51 0.58 -3.41 -7.71
CA ALA A 51 1.12 -2.18 -8.28
C ALA A 51 0.34 -1.73 -9.51
N GLY A 52 0.26 -0.44 -9.71
CA GLY A 52 -0.24 0.19 -10.92
C GLY A 52 0.80 0.21 -12.05
N GLY A 53 0.36 0.64 -13.25
CA GLY A 53 1.25 0.78 -14.41
C GLY A 53 1.69 -0.54 -15.06
N ARG A 54 1.02 -1.66 -14.75
CA ARG A 54 1.33 -3.01 -15.27
C ARG A 54 1.41 -3.06 -16.79
N GLY A 55 0.50 -2.37 -17.48
CA GLY A 55 0.49 -2.32 -18.95
C GLY A 55 1.79 -1.78 -19.54
N LYS A 56 2.28 -0.64 -19.01
CA LYS A 56 3.55 -0.03 -19.44
C LYS A 56 4.77 -0.89 -19.10
N ALA A 57 4.68 -1.70 -18.05
CA ALA A 57 5.73 -2.62 -17.60
C ALA A 57 5.70 -4.00 -18.29
N GLY A 58 4.79 -4.23 -19.26
CA GLY A 58 4.68 -5.50 -19.95
C GLY A 58 3.89 -6.58 -19.21
N GLY A 59 3.25 -6.24 -18.09
CA GLY A 59 2.39 -7.13 -17.30
C GLY A 59 0.98 -7.33 -17.86
N VAL A 60 0.68 -6.83 -19.06
CA VAL A 60 -0.59 -7.02 -19.76
C VAL A 60 -0.30 -7.44 -21.20
N LYS A 61 -0.86 -8.55 -21.64
CA LYS A 61 -0.69 -9.09 -23.00
C LYS A 61 -2.04 -9.45 -23.63
N LEU A 62 -2.24 -9.03 -24.87
CA LEU A 62 -3.35 -9.47 -25.69
C LEU A 62 -3.01 -10.82 -26.34
N ALA A 63 -3.99 -11.71 -26.41
CA ALA A 63 -3.87 -13.03 -27.01
C ALA A 63 -5.13 -13.34 -27.83
N ARG A 64 -4.94 -13.92 -29.02
CA ARG A 64 -6.02 -14.29 -29.95
C ARG A 64 -6.17 -15.79 -30.12
N THR A 65 -5.22 -16.53 -29.57
CA THR A 65 -5.25 -18.01 -29.59
C THR A 65 -4.97 -18.53 -28.18
N ARG A 66 -5.45 -19.75 -27.92
CA ARG A 66 -5.17 -20.47 -26.66
C ARG A 66 -3.66 -20.61 -26.38
N ASP A 67 -2.89 -20.85 -27.44
CA ASP A 67 -1.44 -21.02 -27.34
C ASP A 67 -0.76 -19.65 -26.94
N GLU A 68 -1.21 -18.55 -27.54
CA GLU A 68 -0.76 -17.22 -27.15
C GLU A 68 -1.08 -16.90 -25.67
N VAL A 69 -2.26 -17.31 -25.16
CA VAL A 69 -2.60 -17.17 -23.73
C VAL A 69 -1.64 -17.97 -22.87
N ARG A 70 -1.36 -19.24 -23.23
CA ARG A 70 -0.39 -20.08 -22.52
C ARG A 70 1.00 -19.46 -22.52
N ASP A 71 1.47 -18.99 -23.68
CA ASP A 71 2.81 -18.45 -23.84
C ASP A 71 2.97 -17.10 -23.10
N ALA A 72 1.94 -16.25 -23.12
CA ALA A 72 1.90 -15.02 -22.32
C ALA A 72 1.95 -15.31 -20.82
N ALA A 73 1.18 -16.30 -20.35
CA ALA A 73 1.22 -16.73 -18.95
C ALA A 73 2.58 -17.34 -18.58
N ALA A 74 3.20 -18.15 -19.45
CA ALA A 74 4.53 -18.73 -19.22
C ALA A 74 5.63 -17.67 -19.12
N ALA A 75 5.52 -16.59 -19.90
CA ALA A 75 6.47 -15.49 -19.86
C ALA A 75 6.36 -14.62 -18.58
N MET A 76 5.17 -14.58 -17.96
CA MET A 76 4.92 -13.77 -16.76
C MET A 76 5.14 -14.54 -15.45
N LEU A 77 4.59 -15.75 -15.35
CA LEU A 77 4.62 -16.54 -14.11
C LEU A 77 6.05 -16.85 -13.67
N GLY A 78 6.34 -16.62 -12.39
CA GLY A 78 7.67 -16.83 -11.80
C GLY A 78 8.67 -15.72 -12.10
N SER A 79 8.31 -14.70 -12.90
CA SER A 79 9.12 -13.50 -13.08
C SER A 79 8.75 -12.39 -12.08
N ARG A 80 9.46 -11.28 -12.11
CA ARG A 80 9.16 -10.08 -11.31
C ARG A 80 8.75 -8.93 -12.23
N LEU A 81 7.73 -8.19 -11.83
CA LEU A 81 7.26 -7.01 -12.55
C LEU A 81 7.76 -5.74 -11.87
N THR A 82 8.55 -4.97 -12.61
CA THR A 82 9.04 -3.66 -12.16
C THR A 82 8.19 -2.54 -12.75
N THR A 83 7.60 -1.74 -11.90
CA THR A 83 6.83 -0.53 -12.25
C THR A 83 7.39 0.67 -11.49
N ARG A 84 6.87 1.86 -11.72
CA ARG A 84 7.23 3.04 -10.91
C ARG A 84 6.90 2.89 -9.42
N GLN A 85 5.94 2.00 -9.08
CA GLN A 85 5.43 1.81 -7.71
C GLN A 85 6.11 0.65 -6.97
N THR A 86 6.88 -0.22 -7.65
CA THR A 86 7.44 -1.45 -7.05
C THR A 86 8.91 -1.35 -6.68
N GLY A 87 9.55 -0.20 -6.89
CA GLY A 87 11.00 -0.10 -6.77
C GLY A 87 11.76 -0.94 -7.82
N ALA A 88 13.09 -0.94 -7.73
CA ALA A 88 13.96 -1.62 -8.72
C ALA A 88 13.86 -3.15 -8.69
N GLU A 89 13.56 -3.73 -7.54
CA GLU A 89 13.42 -5.18 -7.38
C GLU A 89 12.15 -5.75 -7.98
N GLY A 90 11.11 -4.94 -8.17
CA GLY A 90 9.81 -5.35 -8.65
C GLY A 90 9.05 -6.28 -7.68
N LEU A 91 7.83 -6.70 -8.06
CA LEU A 91 7.01 -7.65 -7.30
C LEU A 91 6.91 -9.00 -8.03
N PRO A 92 6.85 -10.13 -7.31
CA PRO A 92 6.76 -11.46 -7.93
C PRO A 92 5.40 -11.65 -8.60
N ILE A 93 5.39 -12.26 -9.79
CA ILE A 93 4.18 -12.67 -10.49
C ILE A 93 3.90 -14.13 -10.17
N ASN A 94 3.06 -14.38 -9.17
CA ASN A 94 2.68 -15.74 -8.76
C ASN A 94 1.43 -16.24 -9.49
N GLN A 95 0.66 -15.33 -10.07
CA GLN A 95 -0.59 -15.62 -10.76
C GLN A 95 -0.87 -14.60 -11.85
N VAL A 96 -1.62 -15.04 -12.86
CA VAL A 96 -2.15 -14.20 -13.93
C VAL A 96 -3.67 -14.27 -13.95
N PHE A 97 -4.30 -13.21 -14.41
CA PHE A 97 -5.73 -13.15 -14.66
C PHE A 97 -5.97 -13.17 -16.17
N VAL A 98 -6.73 -14.15 -16.65
CA VAL A 98 -7.13 -14.28 -18.05
C VAL A 98 -8.54 -13.73 -18.16
N GLU A 99 -8.74 -12.73 -18.99
CA GLU A 99 -9.97 -11.96 -19.11
C GLU A 99 -10.40 -11.89 -20.58
N VAL A 100 -11.71 -11.94 -20.82
CA VAL A 100 -12.27 -11.71 -22.16
C VAL A 100 -11.98 -10.28 -22.60
N GLY A 101 -11.45 -10.11 -23.80
CA GLY A 101 -11.15 -8.80 -24.37
C GLY A 101 -12.41 -7.98 -24.61
N SER A 102 -12.32 -6.68 -24.35
CA SER A 102 -13.42 -5.73 -24.57
C SER A 102 -13.08 -4.79 -25.72
N GLN A 103 -14.07 -4.48 -26.55
CA GLN A 103 -13.94 -3.43 -27.56
C GLN A 103 -14.19 -2.08 -26.87
N ILE A 104 -13.17 -1.24 -26.85
CA ILE A 104 -13.16 0.04 -26.14
C ILE A 104 -13.55 1.15 -27.12
N ASP A 105 -14.60 1.91 -26.79
CA ASP A 105 -14.97 3.13 -27.50
C ASP A 105 -14.39 4.35 -26.78
N ARG A 106 -14.53 4.41 -25.44
CA ARG A 106 -14.00 5.50 -24.61
C ARG A 106 -13.41 4.96 -23.31
N GLU A 107 -12.35 5.59 -22.86
CA GLU A 107 -11.73 5.33 -21.56
C GLU A 107 -11.99 6.50 -20.61
N LEU A 108 -12.41 6.21 -19.40
CA LEU A 108 -12.72 7.14 -18.33
C LEU A 108 -11.95 6.75 -17.08
N TYR A 109 -11.71 7.72 -16.21
CA TYR A 109 -11.18 7.49 -14.86
C TYR A 109 -12.29 7.63 -13.82
N LEU A 110 -12.29 6.75 -12.83
CA LEU A 110 -13.18 6.84 -11.68
C LEU A 110 -12.48 6.32 -10.42
N SER A 111 -12.54 7.08 -9.33
CA SER A 111 -12.03 6.64 -8.03
C SER A 111 -12.88 7.14 -6.88
N LEU A 112 -12.80 6.41 -5.76
CA LEU A 112 -13.30 6.80 -4.45
C LEU A 112 -12.14 6.72 -3.46
N LEU A 113 -12.02 7.73 -2.62
CA LEU A 113 -10.98 7.78 -1.57
C LEU A 113 -11.47 8.57 -0.35
N VAL A 114 -10.79 8.40 0.77
CA VAL A 114 -10.98 9.24 1.94
C VAL A 114 -10.17 10.51 1.77
N ASP A 115 -10.86 11.63 1.57
CA ASP A 115 -10.25 12.96 1.55
C ASP A 115 -10.06 13.48 2.98
N ARG A 116 -8.82 13.50 3.43
CA ARG A 116 -8.46 13.93 4.79
C ARG A 116 -8.66 15.43 5.00
N GLY A 117 -8.62 16.23 3.93
CA GLY A 117 -8.82 17.67 4.01
C GLY A 117 -10.27 18.05 4.33
N SER A 118 -11.23 17.36 3.72
CA SER A 118 -12.66 17.54 3.98
C SER A 118 -13.24 16.56 5.00
N GLU A 119 -12.45 15.56 5.45
CA GLU A 119 -12.88 14.46 6.34
C GLU A 119 -14.10 13.71 5.78
N ARG A 120 -14.09 13.47 4.45
CA ARG A 120 -15.19 12.83 3.71
C ARG A 120 -14.68 11.86 2.68
N ILE A 121 -15.57 10.98 2.23
CA ILE A 121 -15.34 10.20 1.02
C ILE A 121 -15.50 11.16 -0.17
N ALA A 122 -14.50 11.17 -1.04
CA ALA A 122 -14.56 11.89 -2.31
C ALA A 122 -14.67 10.88 -3.46
N ILE A 123 -15.53 11.19 -4.43
CA ILE A 123 -15.56 10.50 -5.72
C ILE A 123 -14.95 11.42 -6.77
N MET A 124 -13.97 10.90 -7.50
CA MET A 124 -13.25 11.62 -8.53
C MET A 124 -13.48 10.95 -9.89
N ALA A 125 -13.65 11.74 -10.92
CA ALA A 125 -13.87 11.25 -12.27
C ALA A 125 -13.16 12.14 -13.30
N SER A 126 -12.68 11.55 -14.40
CA SER A 126 -12.09 12.28 -15.53
C SER A 126 -12.43 11.59 -16.86
N GLN A 127 -12.46 12.38 -17.92
CA GLN A 127 -12.52 11.86 -19.29
C GLN A 127 -11.18 11.27 -19.76
N ASP A 128 -10.10 11.49 -19.01
CA ASP A 128 -8.77 10.98 -19.29
C ASP A 128 -8.52 9.66 -18.57
N GLY A 129 -9.17 8.61 -19.05
CA GLY A 129 -8.94 7.24 -18.61
C GLY A 129 -7.76 6.56 -19.29
N GLY A 130 -7.26 5.45 -18.69
CA GLY A 130 -6.10 4.72 -19.21
C GLY A 130 -4.76 5.45 -19.08
N MET A 131 -4.76 6.64 -18.51
CA MET A 131 -3.58 7.48 -18.28
C MET A 131 -3.17 7.48 -16.81
N ASP A 132 -1.96 8.00 -16.55
CA ASP A 132 -1.45 8.27 -15.22
C ASP A 132 -2.21 9.47 -14.64
N ILE A 133 -3.07 9.25 -13.66
CA ILE A 133 -3.95 10.30 -13.13
C ILE A 133 -3.18 11.38 -12.37
N GLU A 134 -2.03 11.04 -11.81
CA GLU A 134 -1.13 11.99 -11.15
C GLU A 134 -0.59 13.01 -12.18
N GLU A 135 -0.29 12.55 -13.40
CA GLU A 135 0.13 13.43 -14.49
C GLU A 135 -1.00 14.35 -14.95
N VAL A 136 -2.24 13.87 -14.98
CA VAL A 136 -3.43 14.70 -15.28
C VAL A 136 -3.64 15.72 -14.16
N ALA A 137 -3.50 15.32 -12.89
CA ALA A 137 -3.64 16.21 -11.74
C ALA A 137 -2.58 17.33 -11.73
N GLU A 138 -1.36 17.04 -12.18
CA GLU A 138 -0.28 18.03 -12.27
C GLU A 138 -0.47 19.01 -13.43
N LYS A 139 -0.82 18.49 -14.63
CA LYS A 139 -0.85 19.30 -15.86
C LYS A 139 -2.19 19.96 -16.14
N THR A 140 -3.28 19.30 -15.81
CA THR A 140 -4.66 19.72 -16.16
C THR A 140 -5.64 19.39 -15.03
N PRO A 141 -5.44 19.92 -13.79
CA PRO A 141 -6.26 19.57 -12.62
C PRO A 141 -7.75 19.84 -12.81
N GLU A 142 -8.12 20.79 -13.66
CA GLU A 142 -9.52 21.12 -14.01
C GLU A 142 -10.23 19.97 -14.75
N ARG A 143 -9.53 18.99 -15.27
CA ARG A 143 -10.10 17.79 -15.91
C ARG A 143 -10.49 16.71 -14.90
N ILE A 144 -10.08 16.84 -13.65
CA ILE A 144 -10.46 15.96 -12.57
C ILE A 144 -11.62 16.57 -11.79
N LEU A 145 -12.76 15.95 -11.92
CA LEU A 145 -13.98 16.38 -11.23
C LEU A 145 -14.08 15.65 -9.89
N THR A 146 -14.25 16.40 -8.83
CA THR A 146 -14.36 15.85 -7.48
C THR A 146 -15.69 16.21 -6.85
N VAL A 147 -16.34 15.24 -6.24
CA VAL A 147 -17.56 15.42 -5.46
C VAL A 147 -17.34 14.82 -4.08
N SER A 148 -17.48 15.66 -3.04
CA SER A 148 -17.44 15.22 -1.65
C SER A 148 -18.79 14.65 -1.25
N ILE A 149 -18.78 13.49 -0.57
CA ILE A 149 -19.97 12.78 -0.14
C ILE A 149 -20.19 13.02 1.35
N ASN A 150 -21.37 13.47 1.73
CA ASN A 150 -21.74 13.58 3.13
C ASN A 150 -21.99 12.18 3.71
N PRO A 151 -21.22 11.72 4.73
CA PRO A 151 -21.34 10.36 5.25
C PRO A 151 -22.73 10.05 5.82
N ALA A 152 -23.46 11.06 6.32
CA ALA A 152 -24.83 10.87 6.84
C ALA A 152 -25.88 10.65 5.73
N ALA A 153 -25.62 11.11 4.50
CA ALA A 153 -26.56 11.01 3.37
C ALA A 153 -26.14 9.93 2.36
N GLY A 154 -24.85 9.58 2.32
CA GLY A 154 -24.27 8.74 1.28
C GLY A 154 -24.21 9.45 -0.09
N LEU A 155 -23.83 8.71 -1.11
CA LEU A 155 -23.80 9.23 -2.48
C LEU A 155 -25.21 9.40 -3.03
N MET A 156 -25.61 10.65 -3.24
CA MET A 156 -26.92 10.98 -3.76
C MET A 156 -26.95 10.89 -5.30
N PRO A 157 -28.08 10.45 -5.90
CA PRO A 157 -28.18 10.30 -7.36
C PRO A 157 -27.88 11.58 -8.15
N TYR A 158 -28.14 12.77 -7.60
CA TYR A 158 -27.82 14.02 -8.29
C TYR A 158 -26.31 14.26 -8.40
N GLN A 159 -25.52 13.82 -7.40
CA GLN A 159 -24.07 13.92 -7.43
C GLN A 159 -23.48 13.00 -8.51
N ALA A 160 -23.96 11.76 -8.60
CA ALA A 160 -23.59 10.86 -9.69
C ALA A 160 -24.00 11.40 -11.07
N ARG A 161 -25.19 12.03 -11.19
CA ARG A 161 -25.60 12.71 -12.44
C ARG A 161 -24.66 13.86 -12.80
N GLN A 162 -24.28 14.67 -11.83
CA GLN A 162 -23.32 15.77 -12.06
C GLN A 162 -22.01 15.26 -12.69
N LEU A 163 -21.43 14.21 -12.13
CA LEU A 163 -20.22 13.57 -12.68
C LEU A 163 -20.49 12.98 -14.06
N GLY A 164 -21.60 12.24 -14.24
CA GLY A 164 -21.94 11.63 -15.51
C GLY A 164 -22.12 12.63 -16.66
N PHE A 165 -22.73 13.78 -16.40
CA PHE A 165 -22.83 14.88 -17.38
C PHE A 165 -21.44 15.44 -17.73
N ALA A 166 -20.61 15.65 -16.74
CA ALA A 166 -19.27 16.18 -16.95
C ALA A 166 -18.35 15.16 -17.68
N LEU A 167 -18.58 13.86 -17.51
CA LEU A 167 -17.94 12.80 -18.31
C LEU A 167 -18.50 12.72 -19.75
N GLY A 168 -19.54 13.49 -20.09
CA GLY A 168 -20.16 13.49 -21.42
C GLY A 168 -20.91 12.18 -21.73
N LEU A 169 -21.51 11.55 -20.72
CA LEU A 169 -22.30 10.33 -20.88
C LEU A 169 -23.67 10.63 -21.47
N ASP A 170 -24.13 9.81 -22.39
CA ASP A 170 -25.49 9.88 -22.92
C ASP A 170 -26.54 9.43 -21.89
N SER A 171 -27.82 9.52 -22.23
CA SER A 171 -28.92 9.20 -21.31
C SER A 171 -28.94 7.73 -20.84
N GLY A 172 -28.50 6.80 -21.69
CA GLY A 172 -28.42 5.37 -21.38
C GLY A 172 -27.24 5.07 -20.46
N GLN A 173 -26.07 5.59 -20.81
CA GLN A 173 -24.84 5.52 -20.04
C GLN A 173 -24.98 6.20 -18.67
N LEU A 174 -25.66 7.34 -18.62
CA LEU A 174 -25.91 8.07 -17.37
C LEU A 174 -26.72 7.25 -16.36
N LYS A 175 -27.72 6.49 -16.80
CA LYS A 175 -28.47 5.57 -15.93
C LYS A 175 -27.57 4.46 -15.37
N GLN A 176 -26.73 3.87 -16.22
CA GLN A 176 -25.76 2.86 -15.82
C GLN A 176 -24.75 3.45 -14.82
N PHE A 177 -24.23 4.65 -15.10
CA PHE A 177 -23.24 5.33 -14.25
C PHE A 177 -23.77 5.66 -12.86
N ILE A 178 -25.02 6.12 -12.75
CA ILE A 178 -25.66 6.40 -11.45
C ILE A 178 -25.71 5.14 -10.59
N ALA A 179 -26.17 4.02 -11.16
CA ALA A 179 -26.22 2.73 -10.46
C ALA A 179 -24.83 2.22 -10.09
N LEU A 180 -23.86 2.32 -11.02
CA LEU A 180 -22.47 1.92 -10.82
C LEU A 180 -21.83 2.73 -9.68
N ALA A 181 -21.94 4.05 -9.70
CA ALA A 181 -21.37 4.92 -8.69
C ALA A 181 -21.96 4.68 -7.29
N GLN A 182 -23.28 4.46 -7.20
CA GLN A 182 -23.94 4.12 -5.93
C GLN A 182 -23.51 2.75 -5.40
N ASN A 183 -23.34 1.76 -6.27
CA ASN A 183 -22.84 0.44 -5.92
C ASN A 183 -21.37 0.47 -5.44
N LEU A 184 -20.53 1.27 -6.12
CA LEU A 184 -19.14 1.49 -5.69
C LEU A 184 -19.05 2.19 -4.35
N TYR A 185 -19.90 3.20 -4.11
CA TYR A 185 -19.94 3.87 -2.81
C TYR A 185 -20.36 2.90 -1.69
N ARG A 186 -21.40 2.08 -1.93
CA ARG A 186 -21.82 1.06 -0.97
C ARG A 186 -20.71 0.03 -0.69
N LEU A 187 -20.02 -0.44 -1.74
CA LEU A 187 -18.86 -1.32 -1.58
C LEU A 187 -17.78 -0.65 -0.74
N PHE A 188 -17.45 0.61 -1.06
CA PHE A 188 -16.41 1.38 -0.37
C PHE A 188 -16.67 1.48 1.12
N ASP A 189 -17.91 1.79 1.49
CA ASP A 189 -18.36 1.96 2.87
C ASP A 189 -18.46 0.61 3.61
N GLU A 190 -19.16 -0.38 3.05
CA GLU A 190 -19.39 -1.69 3.68
C GLU A 190 -18.13 -2.54 3.81
N CYS A 191 -17.14 -2.38 2.92
CA CYS A 191 -15.88 -3.13 2.94
C CYS A 191 -14.73 -2.38 3.62
N ASP A 192 -14.99 -1.22 4.24
CA ASP A 192 -13.94 -0.37 4.83
C ASP A 192 -12.79 -0.08 3.86
N ALA A 193 -13.12 0.25 2.61
CA ALA A 193 -12.11 0.60 1.64
C ALA A 193 -11.51 1.99 1.94
N SER A 194 -10.22 2.17 1.77
CA SER A 194 -9.52 3.46 1.85
C SER A 194 -9.27 4.08 0.48
N LEU A 195 -9.19 3.24 -0.55
CA LEU A 195 -9.08 3.61 -1.96
C LEU A 195 -9.83 2.59 -2.82
N LEU A 196 -10.54 3.08 -3.80
CA LEU A 196 -11.09 2.31 -4.91
C LEU A 196 -10.78 3.09 -6.19
N GLU A 197 -10.15 2.44 -7.16
CA GLU A 197 -9.78 3.06 -8.43
C GLU A 197 -10.15 2.13 -9.60
N ILE A 198 -10.74 2.72 -10.63
CA ILE A 198 -11.06 2.09 -11.90
C ILE A 198 -10.37 2.91 -13.00
N ASN A 199 -9.29 2.36 -13.57
CA ASN A 199 -8.51 3.05 -14.59
C ASN A 199 -8.02 2.07 -15.68
N PRO A 200 -8.80 1.91 -16.76
CA PRO A 200 -9.97 2.70 -17.12
C PRO A 200 -11.33 2.07 -16.71
N LEU A 201 -12.32 2.93 -16.46
CA LEU A 201 -13.72 2.62 -16.67
C LEU A 201 -14.00 2.87 -18.15
N ILE A 202 -14.51 1.88 -18.88
CA ILE A 202 -14.74 2.03 -20.31
C ILE A 202 -16.22 2.17 -20.66
N VAL A 203 -16.47 2.86 -21.77
CA VAL A 203 -17.66 2.67 -22.58
C VAL A 203 -17.27 1.69 -23.67
N ASN A 204 -17.93 0.54 -23.74
CA ASN A 204 -17.67 -0.44 -24.80
C ASN A 204 -18.44 -0.10 -26.10
N ALA A 205 -18.16 -0.85 -27.18
CA ALA A 205 -18.80 -0.63 -28.48
C ALA A 205 -20.33 -0.74 -28.46
N ASP A 206 -20.90 -1.45 -27.47
CA ASP A 206 -22.37 -1.57 -27.30
C ASP A 206 -22.95 -0.39 -26.47
N GLY A 207 -22.14 0.57 -26.07
CA GLY A 207 -22.53 1.71 -25.25
C GLY A 207 -22.68 1.39 -23.76
N ASN A 208 -22.17 0.25 -23.27
CA ASN A 208 -22.24 -0.13 -21.86
C ASN A 208 -20.98 0.28 -21.10
N LEU A 209 -21.19 0.65 -19.82
CA LEU A 209 -20.10 0.90 -18.89
C LEU A 209 -19.54 -0.40 -18.32
N LEU A 210 -18.20 -0.52 -18.27
CA LEU A 210 -17.50 -1.70 -17.80
C LEU A 210 -16.21 -1.30 -17.06
N ALA A 211 -15.99 -1.81 -15.86
CA ALA A 211 -14.74 -1.61 -15.12
C ALA A 211 -13.66 -2.57 -15.65
N LEU A 212 -12.74 -2.04 -16.46
CA LEU A 212 -11.73 -2.83 -17.16
C LEU A 212 -10.51 -3.12 -16.30
N ASP A 213 -10.17 -2.24 -15.36
CA ASP A 213 -9.18 -2.47 -14.30
C ASP A 213 -9.79 -2.15 -12.95
N ALA A 214 -9.21 -2.65 -11.88
CA ALA A 214 -9.70 -2.49 -10.53
C ALA A 214 -8.55 -2.50 -9.53
N LYS A 215 -8.49 -1.47 -8.70
CA LYS A 215 -7.59 -1.38 -7.55
C LYS A 215 -8.41 -1.04 -6.32
N ILE A 216 -8.30 -1.85 -5.28
CA ILE A 216 -8.96 -1.62 -3.99
C ILE A 216 -7.94 -1.78 -2.87
N ASN A 217 -7.92 -0.80 -1.98
CA ASN A 217 -7.20 -0.88 -0.72
C ASN A 217 -8.24 -0.93 0.40
N ILE A 218 -8.12 -1.92 1.27
CA ILE A 218 -8.93 -2.05 2.49
C ILE A 218 -8.14 -1.44 3.65
N GLU A 219 -8.84 -0.75 4.53
CA GLU A 219 -8.24 -0.17 5.74
C GLU A 219 -7.75 -1.27 6.69
N ASP A 220 -6.45 -1.29 6.98
CA ASP A 220 -5.85 -2.35 7.81
C ASP A 220 -6.45 -2.41 9.21
N ASN A 221 -6.75 -1.25 9.81
CA ASN A 221 -7.35 -1.16 11.14
C ASN A 221 -8.80 -1.68 11.19
N ALA A 222 -9.43 -1.93 10.05
CA ALA A 222 -10.78 -2.48 9.96
C ALA A 222 -10.81 -3.99 9.65
N LEU A 223 -9.68 -4.62 9.36
CA LEU A 223 -9.61 -6.03 8.95
C LEU A 223 -10.21 -6.99 9.98
N PHE A 224 -10.18 -6.65 11.28
CA PHE A 224 -10.80 -7.47 12.34
C PHE A 224 -12.30 -7.70 12.13
N ARG A 225 -12.99 -6.81 11.40
CA ARG A 225 -14.41 -6.93 11.04
C ARG A 225 -14.65 -7.33 9.59
N GLN A 226 -13.58 -7.57 8.83
CA GLN A 226 -13.60 -8.00 7.42
C GLN A 226 -12.85 -9.33 7.23
N PRO A 227 -13.24 -10.42 7.92
CA PRO A 227 -12.48 -11.68 7.93
C PRO A 227 -12.36 -12.32 6.54
N ASP A 228 -13.39 -12.21 5.69
CA ASP A 228 -13.38 -12.75 4.34
C ASP A 228 -12.41 -12.01 3.41
N LEU A 229 -12.24 -10.70 3.62
CA LEU A 229 -11.26 -9.90 2.89
C LEU A 229 -9.85 -10.15 3.45
N GLN A 230 -9.70 -10.22 4.77
CA GLN A 230 -8.42 -10.53 5.41
C GLN A 230 -7.86 -11.88 4.94
N ALA A 231 -8.71 -12.88 4.71
CA ALA A 231 -8.31 -14.19 4.19
C ALA A 231 -7.76 -14.14 2.74
N GLN A 232 -7.99 -13.04 2.02
CA GLN A 232 -7.50 -12.82 0.66
C GLN A 232 -6.15 -12.10 0.60
N ARG A 233 -5.55 -11.78 1.75
CA ARG A 233 -4.23 -11.12 1.84
C ARG A 233 -3.16 -11.98 1.17
N ASP A 234 -2.34 -11.35 0.34
CA ASP A 234 -1.16 -11.99 -0.28
C ASP A 234 0.13 -11.42 0.30
N PRO A 235 0.72 -12.09 1.31
CA PRO A 235 1.95 -11.60 1.95
C PRO A 235 3.16 -11.56 1.02
N SER A 236 3.12 -12.25 -0.13
CA SER A 236 4.23 -12.24 -1.10
C SER A 236 4.36 -10.90 -1.85
N GLN A 237 3.31 -10.09 -1.80
CA GLN A 237 3.24 -8.76 -2.44
C GLN A 237 3.57 -7.63 -1.47
N GLU A 238 3.87 -7.93 -0.21
CA GLU A 238 4.17 -6.95 0.82
C GLU A 238 5.69 -6.84 1.03
N ASP A 239 6.12 -5.70 1.55
CA ASP A 239 7.51 -5.54 1.99
C ASP A 239 7.85 -6.58 3.07
N GLN A 240 8.99 -7.26 2.91
CA GLN A 240 9.38 -8.34 3.81
C GLN A 240 9.62 -7.85 5.24
N MET A 241 10.18 -6.65 5.38
CA MET A 241 10.47 -6.07 6.69
C MET A 241 9.20 -5.61 7.39
N GLU A 242 8.27 -4.98 6.65
CA GLU A 242 6.95 -4.57 7.18
C GLU A 242 6.14 -5.80 7.64
N ARG A 243 6.18 -6.87 6.86
CA ARG A 243 5.54 -8.14 7.23
C ARG A 243 6.17 -8.75 8.48
N SER A 244 7.51 -8.82 8.56
CA SER A 244 8.20 -9.36 9.74
C SER A 244 7.95 -8.49 10.98
N ALA A 245 7.84 -7.18 10.81
CA ALA A 245 7.46 -6.27 11.90
C ALA A 245 6.06 -6.57 12.44
N ALA A 246 5.10 -6.79 11.55
CA ALA A 246 3.71 -7.09 11.92
C ALA A 246 3.59 -8.41 12.73
N GLU A 247 4.46 -9.41 12.49
CA GLU A 247 4.51 -10.65 13.28
C GLU A 247 4.88 -10.42 14.76
N HIS A 248 5.50 -9.25 15.05
CA HIS A 248 5.92 -8.83 16.40
C HIS A 248 5.10 -7.64 16.94
N ASP A 249 3.95 -7.35 16.34
CA ASP A 249 3.10 -6.17 16.67
C ASP A 249 3.89 -4.84 16.60
N LEU A 250 4.83 -4.71 15.69
CA LEU A 250 5.59 -3.49 15.45
C LEU A 250 5.01 -2.75 14.25
N ASN A 251 4.87 -1.43 14.38
CA ASN A 251 4.53 -0.56 13.24
C ASN A 251 5.81 -0.13 12.54
N TYR A 252 6.06 -0.67 11.35
CA TYR A 252 7.27 -0.44 10.57
C TYR A 252 6.93 0.01 9.15
N VAL A 253 7.66 1.00 8.64
CA VAL A 253 7.63 1.40 7.23
C VAL A 253 9.06 1.53 6.74
N SER A 254 9.40 0.85 5.65
CA SER A 254 10.72 0.94 5.00
C SER A 254 10.88 2.29 4.31
N LEU A 255 12.05 2.92 4.43
CA LEU A 255 12.45 4.15 3.77
C LEU A 255 13.86 3.98 3.15
N ASP A 256 14.24 4.91 2.27
CA ASP A 256 15.47 4.80 1.46
C ASP A 256 16.75 5.33 2.15
N GLY A 257 16.68 5.73 3.42
CA GLY A 257 17.81 6.33 4.14
C GLY A 257 18.79 5.35 4.74
N SER A 258 19.69 5.89 5.57
CA SER A 258 20.78 5.15 6.24
C SER A 258 20.77 5.23 7.77
N ILE A 259 19.91 6.06 8.35
CA ILE A 259 19.76 6.20 9.81
C ILE A 259 18.48 5.51 10.24
N ALA A 260 18.60 4.38 10.90
CA ALA A 260 17.44 3.68 11.40
C ALA A 260 16.90 4.32 12.67
N CYS A 261 15.57 4.34 12.80
CA CYS A 261 14.85 4.90 13.93
C CYS A 261 14.11 3.82 14.71
N MET A 262 14.18 3.84 16.04
CA MET A 262 13.32 3.07 16.94
C MET A 262 12.74 4.00 18.00
N VAL A 263 11.43 4.16 18.00
CA VAL A 263 10.75 5.17 18.79
C VAL A 263 9.48 4.58 19.41
N ASN A 264 9.03 5.08 20.54
CA ASN A 264 7.73 4.75 21.10
C ASN A 264 6.72 5.88 20.89
N GLY A 265 5.76 5.61 19.99
CA GLY A 265 4.71 6.54 19.62
C GLY A 265 4.95 7.20 18.26
N ALA A 266 3.92 7.10 17.39
CA ALA A 266 3.99 7.54 16.00
C ALA A 266 4.35 9.03 15.84
N GLY A 267 3.81 9.91 16.69
CA GLY A 267 4.12 11.35 16.66
C GLY A 267 5.58 11.65 16.97
N LEU A 268 6.15 10.95 17.97
CA LEU A 268 7.57 11.07 18.29
C LEU A 268 8.46 10.50 17.20
N ALA A 269 8.04 9.41 16.56
CA ALA A 269 8.75 8.81 15.42
C ALA A 269 8.82 9.79 14.23
N MET A 270 7.70 10.41 13.86
CA MET A 270 7.67 11.42 12.79
C MET A 270 8.58 12.62 13.13
N ALA A 271 8.48 13.17 14.35
CA ALA A 271 9.34 14.27 14.78
C ALA A 271 10.83 13.90 14.78
N THR A 272 11.17 12.65 15.14
CA THR A 272 12.55 12.15 15.10
C THR A 272 13.08 12.11 13.68
N MET A 273 12.29 11.59 12.74
CA MET A 273 12.66 11.55 11.31
C MET A 273 12.81 12.95 10.72
N ASP A 274 11.91 13.89 11.07
CA ASP A 274 12.00 15.29 10.62
C ASP A 274 13.29 15.96 11.11
N LEU A 275 13.70 15.71 12.36
CA LEU A 275 14.96 16.26 12.89
C LEU A 275 16.18 15.62 12.25
N ILE A 276 16.18 14.34 11.96
CA ILE A 276 17.25 13.70 11.18
C ILE A 276 17.40 14.41 9.83
N LYS A 277 16.29 14.63 9.11
CA LYS A 277 16.30 15.35 7.83
C LYS A 277 16.77 16.79 7.96
N LEU A 278 16.30 17.51 8.98
CA LEU A 278 16.70 18.88 9.25
C LEU A 278 18.22 19.02 9.46
N HIS A 279 18.86 18.00 10.04
CA HIS A 279 20.31 17.96 10.25
C HIS A 279 21.10 17.30 9.09
N GLY A 280 20.43 17.02 7.95
CA GLY A 280 21.08 16.55 6.73
C GLY A 280 21.25 15.03 6.63
N GLY A 281 20.60 14.26 7.51
CA GLY A 281 20.55 12.79 7.42
C GLY A 281 19.29 12.30 6.70
N GLU A 282 19.27 11.00 6.37
CA GLU A 282 18.12 10.36 5.74
C GLU A 282 17.65 9.15 6.58
N PRO A 283 16.37 9.15 7.07
CA PRO A 283 15.82 8.03 7.83
C PRO A 283 15.69 6.78 6.97
N ALA A 284 16.12 5.63 7.52
CA ALA A 284 16.00 4.32 6.86
C ALA A 284 14.64 3.65 7.07
N ASN A 285 13.90 4.06 8.09
CA ASN A 285 12.60 3.51 8.44
C ASN A 285 11.83 4.42 9.39
N PHE A 286 10.50 4.25 9.38
CA PHE A 286 9.66 4.55 10.53
C PHE A 286 9.52 3.28 11.36
N LEU A 287 9.67 3.35 12.68
CA LEU A 287 9.39 2.23 13.58
C LEU A 287 8.86 2.76 14.92
N ASP A 288 7.65 2.35 15.24
CA ASP A 288 7.00 2.59 16.52
C ASP A 288 6.84 1.27 17.28
N VAL A 289 7.54 1.16 18.42
CA VAL A 289 7.45 -0.02 19.29
C VAL A 289 6.22 0.01 20.21
N GLY A 290 5.42 1.08 20.15
CA GLY A 290 4.20 1.27 20.92
C GLY A 290 4.40 1.57 22.41
N GLY A 291 3.30 1.85 23.09
CA GLY A 291 3.27 2.22 24.50
C GLY A 291 3.40 1.06 25.49
N GLY A 292 3.47 -0.19 25.03
CA GLY A 292 3.62 -1.42 25.82
C GLY A 292 4.84 -2.25 25.42
N ALA A 293 5.93 -1.59 24.97
CA ALA A 293 7.12 -2.29 24.52
C ALA A 293 7.76 -3.12 25.64
N THR A 294 7.88 -4.43 25.38
CA THR A 294 8.63 -5.35 26.22
C THR A 294 10.07 -5.50 25.74
N PRO A 295 11.02 -6.00 26.56
CA PRO A 295 12.39 -6.26 26.12
C PRO A 295 12.45 -7.15 24.87
N GLU A 296 11.56 -8.12 24.73
CA GLU A 296 11.50 -9.02 23.57
C GLU A 296 11.08 -8.28 22.29
N ARG A 297 10.11 -7.37 22.38
CA ARG A 297 9.70 -6.53 21.25
C ARG A 297 10.80 -5.57 20.81
N VAL A 298 11.53 -4.99 21.78
CA VAL A 298 12.69 -4.14 21.52
C VAL A 298 13.78 -4.94 20.82
N ALA A 299 14.07 -6.15 21.29
CA ALA A 299 15.05 -7.03 20.66
C ALA A 299 14.62 -7.41 19.22
N ALA A 300 13.35 -7.72 19.00
CA ALA A 300 12.82 -7.99 17.67
C ALA A 300 12.95 -6.77 16.74
N ALA A 301 12.66 -5.56 17.24
CA ALA A 301 12.84 -4.31 16.51
C ALA A 301 14.29 -4.08 16.09
N PHE A 302 15.27 -4.32 16.99
CA PHE A 302 16.68 -4.23 16.66
C PHE A 302 17.10 -5.25 15.60
N LYS A 303 16.63 -6.51 15.70
CA LYS A 303 16.89 -7.56 14.70
C LYS A 303 16.38 -7.15 13.33
N LEU A 304 15.18 -6.59 13.29
CA LEU A 304 14.59 -6.10 12.06
C LEU A 304 15.40 -4.96 11.45
N ILE A 305 15.74 -3.92 12.22
CA ILE A 305 16.56 -2.80 11.77
C ILE A 305 17.88 -3.27 11.18
N LEU A 306 18.59 -4.15 11.89
CA LEU A 306 19.91 -4.64 11.49
C LEU A 306 19.88 -5.60 10.30
N SER A 307 18.72 -6.13 9.93
CA SER A 307 18.57 -6.92 8.70
C SER A 307 18.59 -6.05 7.44
N ASN A 308 18.42 -4.72 7.56
CA ASN A 308 18.53 -3.79 6.46
C ASN A 308 20.01 -3.39 6.22
N PRO A 309 20.62 -3.79 5.10
CA PRO A 309 22.04 -3.53 4.83
C PRO A 309 22.36 -2.05 4.57
N SER A 310 21.36 -1.20 4.33
CA SER A 310 21.55 0.24 4.12
C SER A 310 21.79 0.99 5.43
N VAL A 311 21.47 0.40 6.58
CA VAL A 311 21.58 1.03 7.89
C VAL A 311 23.03 1.20 8.29
N LYS A 312 23.45 2.45 8.58
CA LYS A 312 24.79 2.83 9.02
C LYS A 312 24.83 3.37 10.44
N ALA A 313 23.69 3.83 10.97
CA ALA A 313 23.54 4.25 12.37
C ALA A 313 22.12 3.97 12.84
N ILE A 314 21.94 3.80 14.16
CA ILE A 314 20.63 3.58 14.79
C ILE A 314 20.39 4.70 15.80
N LEU A 315 19.24 5.36 15.69
CA LEU A 315 18.74 6.30 16.69
C LEU A 315 17.55 5.69 17.44
N VAL A 316 17.75 5.44 18.72
CA VAL A 316 16.70 5.05 19.67
C VAL A 316 16.23 6.28 20.42
N ASN A 317 14.96 6.62 20.30
CA ASN A 317 14.38 7.77 20.98
C ASN A 317 13.12 7.37 21.74
N ILE A 318 13.24 7.27 23.06
CA ILE A 318 12.17 6.79 23.94
C ILE A 318 11.74 7.88 24.90
N PHE A 319 10.45 8.13 24.94
CA PHE A 319 9.81 8.92 25.97
C PHE A 319 9.00 8.00 26.90
N GLY A 320 9.52 7.77 28.09
CA GLY A 320 8.92 6.88 29.08
C GLY A 320 7.70 7.52 29.76
N GLY A 321 6.52 7.15 29.28
CA GLY A 321 5.27 7.36 30.00
C GLY A 321 4.84 6.05 30.65
N ILE A 322 4.05 5.25 29.90
CA ILE A 322 3.70 3.87 30.28
C ILE A 322 4.91 2.95 30.13
N VAL A 323 5.67 3.13 29.05
CA VAL A 323 6.95 2.42 28.83
C VAL A 323 8.00 2.92 29.82
N ARG A 324 8.75 2.00 30.39
CA ARG A 324 9.82 2.29 31.34
C ARG A 324 11.17 2.27 30.63
N CYS A 325 12.00 3.27 30.89
CA CYS A 325 13.30 3.39 30.26
C CYS A 325 14.29 2.26 30.65
N ASP A 326 14.14 1.68 31.85
CA ASP A 326 14.94 0.54 32.29
C ASP A 326 14.61 -0.74 31.51
N ASP A 327 13.32 -1.00 31.19
CA ASP A 327 12.90 -2.15 30.38
C ASP A 327 13.43 -2.01 28.93
N ILE A 328 13.36 -0.80 28.36
CA ILE A 328 13.92 -0.51 27.03
C ILE A 328 15.45 -0.70 27.04
N ALA A 329 16.17 -0.19 28.04
CA ALA A 329 17.60 -0.37 28.14
C ALA A 329 17.99 -1.86 28.20
N GLN A 330 17.24 -2.69 28.94
CA GLN A 330 17.44 -4.13 28.96
C GLN A 330 17.24 -4.76 27.59
N GLY A 331 16.16 -4.39 26.88
CA GLY A 331 15.89 -4.88 25.52
C GLY A 331 17.00 -4.51 24.53
N ILE A 332 17.51 -3.27 24.59
CA ILE A 332 18.66 -2.82 23.78
C ILE A 332 19.90 -3.67 24.08
N ILE A 333 20.25 -3.82 25.35
CA ILE A 333 21.40 -4.60 25.80
C ILE A 333 21.29 -6.06 25.34
N GLN A 334 20.11 -6.66 25.49
CA GLN A 334 19.86 -8.03 25.04
C GLN A 334 20.04 -8.15 23.53
N ALA A 335 19.44 -7.27 22.74
CA ALA A 335 19.54 -7.27 21.29
C ALA A 335 21.00 -7.15 20.82
N ILE A 336 21.75 -6.20 21.37
CA ILE A 336 23.15 -5.98 21.01
C ILE A 336 24.01 -7.23 21.34
N ARG A 337 23.77 -7.89 22.49
CA ARG A 337 24.48 -9.13 22.88
C ARG A 337 24.18 -10.31 21.97
N GLU A 338 22.91 -10.47 21.59
CA GLU A 338 22.49 -11.61 20.76
C GLU A 338 22.93 -11.51 19.31
N ILE A 339 22.95 -10.29 18.77
CA ILE A 339 23.10 -10.07 17.33
C ILE A 339 24.54 -9.63 16.98
N GLY A 340 25.20 -8.90 17.88
CA GLY A 340 26.49 -8.27 17.61
C GLY A 340 26.30 -7.04 16.72
N VAL A 341 25.92 -5.91 17.31
CA VAL A 341 25.70 -4.64 16.56
C VAL A 341 27.05 -4.05 16.15
N SER A 342 27.22 -3.82 14.86
CA SER A 342 28.45 -3.25 14.26
C SER A 342 28.31 -1.79 13.83
N VAL A 343 27.11 -1.21 13.97
CA VAL A 343 26.83 0.18 13.61
C VAL A 343 26.69 1.04 14.87
N PRO A 344 27.02 2.34 14.83
CA PRO A 344 26.82 3.26 15.94
C PRO A 344 25.38 3.29 16.43
N VAL A 345 25.18 3.27 17.74
CA VAL A 345 23.86 3.35 18.38
C VAL A 345 23.81 4.61 19.25
N VAL A 346 22.89 5.50 18.90
CA VAL A 346 22.59 6.71 19.68
C VAL A 346 21.29 6.49 20.43
N VAL A 347 21.26 6.72 21.73
CA VAL A 347 20.09 6.49 22.58
C VAL A 347 19.74 7.74 23.36
N ARG A 348 18.50 8.19 23.17
CA ARG A 348 17.87 9.21 24.01
C ARG A 348 16.75 8.56 24.81
N LEU A 349 16.86 8.64 26.13
CA LEU A 349 15.84 8.20 27.08
C LEU A 349 15.34 9.39 27.89
N GLU A 350 14.04 9.49 28.07
CA GLU A 350 13.40 10.48 28.96
C GLU A 350 12.13 9.89 29.59
N GLY A 351 11.78 10.34 30.79
CA GLY A 351 10.56 9.95 31.49
C GLY A 351 10.80 8.89 32.57
N THR A 352 9.86 7.93 32.69
CA THR A 352 9.83 6.95 33.79
C THR A 352 11.11 6.10 33.82
N ASN A 353 11.79 6.07 34.97
CA ASN A 353 13.02 5.29 35.24
C ASN A 353 14.21 5.66 34.32
N VAL A 354 14.29 6.92 33.87
CA VAL A 354 15.34 7.38 32.95
C VAL A 354 16.74 7.18 33.54
N GLU A 355 16.97 7.53 34.82
CA GLU A 355 18.27 7.38 35.45
C GLU A 355 18.71 5.93 35.55
N GLN A 356 17.77 5.01 35.85
CA GLN A 356 18.04 3.57 35.86
C GLN A 356 18.37 3.06 34.45
N GLY A 357 17.63 3.47 33.44
CA GLY A 357 17.88 3.13 32.05
C GLY A 357 19.26 3.60 31.57
N LYS A 358 19.63 4.85 31.86
CA LYS A 358 20.94 5.40 31.52
C LYS A 358 22.08 4.66 32.25
N ALA A 359 21.89 4.34 33.54
CA ALA A 359 22.88 3.57 34.32
C ALA A 359 23.08 2.16 33.71
N LEU A 360 22.02 1.44 33.38
CA LEU A 360 22.10 0.13 32.72
C LEU A 360 22.85 0.18 31.40
N LEU A 361 22.60 1.18 30.55
CA LEU A 361 23.32 1.36 29.29
C LEU A 361 24.81 1.62 29.52
N ALA A 362 25.15 2.50 30.48
CA ALA A 362 26.56 2.82 30.81
C ALA A 362 27.31 1.62 31.39
N GLU A 363 26.69 0.85 32.28
CA GLU A 363 27.29 -0.34 32.89
C GLU A 363 27.38 -1.54 31.95
N SER A 364 26.69 -1.50 30.82
CA SER A 364 26.66 -2.60 29.82
C SER A 364 28.03 -2.86 29.16
N GLY A 365 28.92 -1.86 29.15
CA GLY A 365 30.19 -1.88 28.46
C GLY A 365 30.12 -1.86 26.94
N MET A 366 28.94 -1.50 26.40
CA MET A 366 28.69 -1.41 24.96
C MET A 366 28.99 -0.01 24.44
N ASP A 367 29.34 0.08 23.15
CA ASP A 367 29.56 1.36 22.47
C ASP A 367 28.23 2.03 22.12
N ILE A 368 27.61 2.66 23.12
CA ILE A 368 26.33 3.37 22.99
C ILE A 368 26.57 4.85 23.34
N THR A 369 26.22 5.70 22.39
CA THR A 369 26.24 7.14 22.59
C THR A 369 24.90 7.61 23.19
N THR A 370 24.92 8.19 24.39
CA THR A 370 23.73 8.79 24.98
C THR A 370 23.51 10.22 24.50
N ALA A 371 22.24 10.64 24.39
CA ALA A 371 21.86 12.00 24.03
C ALA A 371 20.98 12.63 25.09
N ASP A 372 21.12 13.96 25.25
CA ASP A 372 20.43 14.71 26.29
C ASP A 372 19.04 15.19 25.86
N ASP A 373 18.91 15.60 24.60
CA ASP A 373 17.63 16.01 24.00
C ASP A 373 17.47 15.45 22.58
N LEU A 374 16.33 15.76 21.95
CA LEU A 374 15.98 15.22 20.64
C LEU A 374 16.86 15.78 19.52
N THR A 375 17.27 17.05 19.63
CA THR A 375 18.17 17.71 18.67
C THR A 375 19.58 17.14 18.76
N ASP A 376 20.10 16.99 19.98
CA ASP A 376 21.41 16.37 20.27
C ASP A 376 21.43 14.90 19.74
N ALA A 377 20.33 14.17 19.94
CA ALA A 377 20.18 12.80 19.44
C ALA A 377 20.26 12.73 17.90
N ALA A 378 19.54 13.62 17.21
CA ALA A 378 19.56 13.67 15.75
C ALA A 378 20.95 14.08 15.22
N GLN A 379 21.58 15.09 15.81
CA GLN A 379 22.95 15.53 15.43
C GLN A 379 23.99 14.42 15.61
N LYS A 380 23.95 13.71 16.74
CA LYS A 380 24.85 12.59 17.01
C LYS A 380 24.63 11.43 16.04
N ALA A 381 23.37 11.10 15.72
CA ALA A 381 23.06 10.05 14.77
C ALA A 381 23.50 10.39 13.34
N VAL A 382 23.30 11.65 12.91
CA VAL A 382 23.76 12.13 11.60
C VAL A 382 25.30 12.19 11.54
N GLY A 383 25.95 12.64 12.61
CA GLY A 383 27.42 12.69 12.69
C GLY A 383 28.10 11.33 12.78
N ALA A 384 27.33 10.24 12.97
CA ALA A 384 27.85 8.88 13.07
C ALA A 384 27.82 8.12 11.72
N VAL A 385 27.22 8.68 10.65
CA VAL A 385 27.14 8.13 9.29
C VAL A 385 28.23 8.68 8.41
#